data_f1c41b8ded84aec37990767f211801af
#
_entry.id   f1c41b8ded84aec37990767f211801af
#
_cell.length_a   1.000
_cell.length_b   1.000
_cell.length_c   1.000
_cell.angle_alpha   90.00
_cell.angle_beta   90.00
_cell.angle_gamma   90.00
#
_symmetry.space_group_name_H-M   'P 1'
#
loop_
_entity.id
_entity.type
_entity.pdbx_description
1 polymer ?
#
loop_
_entity_poly.entity_id
_entity_poly.type
_entity_poly.pdbx_seq_one_letter_code
_entity_poly.pdbx_strand_id
1 'polypeptide(L)'
;MKNIKDKVYEALLTVSEHVSDSYPGTWAEDATIQYAEEQNNVFEASSSENGLQEDKAFVRYRIDIWDRKSTSATALAVDEAMKATGLKRTECTDVMDPSVMKHKQMRYEGIVSMDSEEVYWT
;
A
#
# COMPACT_ATOMS: atom_id res chain seq x y z
N MET A 1 -7.54 16.58 -0.99
CA MET A 1 -6.92 15.26 -1.21
C MET A 1 -6.04 14.90 -0.04
N LYS A 2 -6.14 13.67 0.42
CA LYS A 2 -5.27 13.11 1.47
C LYS A 2 -4.74 11.75 1.03
N ASN A 3 -3.54 11.42 1.48
CA ASN A 3 -2.99 10.09 1.32
C ASN A 3 -2.47 9.58 2.67
N ILE A 4 -2.21 8.30 2.75
CA ILE A 4 -1.68 7.67 3.95
C ILE A 4 -0.37 6.94 3.65
N LYS A 5 0.40 7.48 2.70
CA LYS A 5 1.69 6.89 2.30
C LYS A 5 2.63 6.71 3.48
N ASP A 6 2.64 7.67 4.41
CA ASP A 6 3.50 7.59 5.59
C ASP A 6 3.12 6.41 6.49
N LYS A 7 1.80 6.19 6.67
CA LYS A 7 1.31 5.04 7.46
C LYS A 7 1.68 3.72 6.79
N VAL A 8 1.55 3.66 5.47
CA VAL A 8 1.93 2.47 4.70
C VAL A 8 3.43 2.20 4.84
N TYR A 9 4.24 3.24 4.67
CA TYR A 9 5.70 3.13 4.81
C TYR A 9 6.09 2.63 6.20
N GLU A 10 5.54 3.24 7.25
CA GLU A 10 5.82 2.84 8.63
C GLU A 10 5.42 1.39 8.91
N ALA A 11 4.26 0.97 8.39
CA ALA A 11 3.81 -0.42 8.53
C ALA A 11 4.80 -1.38 7.87
N LEU A 12 5.22 -1.07 6.65
CA LEU A 12 6.14 -1.92 5.90
C LEU A 12 7.54 -1.97 6.53
N LEU A 13 7.99 -0.88 7.16
CA LEU A 13 9.27 -0.86 7.86
C LEU A 13 9.33 -1.84 9.04
N THR A 14 8.18 -2.23 9.60
CA THR A 14 8.14 -3.25 10.65
C THR A 14 8.45 -4.65 10.10
N VAL A 15 8.34 -4.83 8.79
CA VAL A 15 8.56 -6.12 8.12
C VAL A 15 9.97 -6.23 7.54
N SER A 16 10.46 -5.17 6.93
CA SER A 16 11.79 -5.13 6.31
C SER A 16 12.36 -3.72 6.39
N GLU A 17 13.67 -3.60 6.48
CA GLU A 17 14.33 -2.30 6.40
C GLU A 17 14.50 -1.81 4.96
N HIS A 18 14.30 -2.71 3.98
CA HIS A 18 14.48 -2.41 2.55
C HIS A 18 13.14 -2.06 1.92
N VAL A 19 12.60 -0.89 2.28
CA VAL A 19 11.31 -0.39 1.82
C VAL A 19 11.51 0.94 1.10
N SER A 20 10.93 1.07 -0.10
CA SER A 20 11.04 2.28 -0.93
C SER A 20 9.79 2.46 -1.78
N ASP A 21 9.51 3.69 -2.19
CA ASP A 21 8.48 4.00 -3.18
C ASP A 21 9.02 3.97 -4.61
N SER A 22 10.30 3.64 -4.78
CA SER A 22 10.96 3.53 -6.07
C SER A 22 11.32 2.08 -6.37
N TYR A 23 11.44 1.76 -7.68
CA TYR A 23 11.91 0.45 -8.08
C TYR A 23 13.34 0.22 -7.53
N PRO A 24 13.61 -0.94 -6.91
CA PRO A 24 14.90 -1.19 -6.29
C PRO A 24 16.05 -1.15 -7.29
N GLY A 25 17.09 -0.37 -6.97
CA GLY A 25 18.31 -0.32 -7.77
C GLY A 25 19.20 -1.53 -7.55
N THR A 26 19.16 -2.11 -6.37
CA THR A 26 19.90 -3.33 -6.00
C THR A 26 19.00 -4.22 -5.16
N TRP A 27 19.29 -5.54 -5.21
CA TRP A 27 18.53 -6.51 -4.42
C TRP A 27 19.22 -6.78 -3.09
N ALA A 28 18.44 -6.70 -2.00
CA ALA A 28 18.90 -7.07 -0.68
C ALA A 28 19.03 -8.61 -0.54
N GLU A 29 19.69 -9.08 0.49
CA GLU A 29 19.75 -10.51 0.80
C GLU A 29 18.42 -11.03 1.33
N ASP A 30 17.71 -10.19 2.06
CA ASP A 30 16.36 -10.45 2.56
C ASP A 30 15.32 -9.78 1.65
N ALA A 31 14.07 -9.70 2.12
CA ALA A 31 12.98 -9.16 1.32
C ALA A 31 13.17 -7.68 1.00
N THR A 32 12.92 -7.32 -0.25
CA THR A 32 12.86 -5.93 -0.72
C THR A 32 11.42 -5.59 -1.03
N ILE A 33 10.94 -4.47 -0.51
CA ILE A 33 9.54 -4.05 -0.63
C ILE A 33 9.47 -2.69 -1.31
N GLN A 34 8.59 -2.60 -2.33
CA GLN A 34 8.22 -1.33 -2.95
C GLN A 34 6.75 -1.08 -2.70
N TYR A 35 6.38 0.17 -2.48
CA TYR A 35 4.97 0.56 -2.38
C TYR A 35 4.69 1.73 -3.32
N ALA A 36 3.45 1.82 -3.79
CA ALA A 36 3.01 2.90 -4.65
C ALA A 36 1.54 3.20 -4.40
N GLU A 37 1.17 4.47 -4.45
CA GLU A 37 -0.23 4.87 -4.47
C GLU A 37 -0.71 4.80 -5.92
N GLU A 38 -1.63 3.88 -6.20
CA GLU A 38 -2.15 3.69 -7.55
C GLU A 38 -3.38 4.53 -7.85
N GLN A 39 -4.20 4.79 -6.82
CA GLN A 39 -5.40 5.60 -6.94
C GLN A 39 -5.58 6.45 -5.69
N ASN A 40 -6.07 7.66 -5.91
CA ASN A 40 -6.52 8.56 -4.86
C ASN A 40 -7.59 9.45 -5.48
N ASN A 41 -8.84 9.00 -5.41
CA ASN A 41 -9.97 9.59 -6.08
C ASN A 41 -10.99 10.11 -5.08
N VAL A 42 -11.74 11.14 -5.46
CA VAL A 42 -12.85 11.61 -4.65
C VAL A 42 -13.88 10.50 -4.52
N PHE A 43 -14.16 10.09 -3.29
CA PHE A 43 -15.18 9.09 -3.00
C PHE A 43 -16.52 9.75 -2.65
N GLU A 44 -16.46 10.81 -1.86
CA GLU A 44 -17.65 11.56 -1.42
C GLU A 44 -17.30 13.04 -1.37
N ALA A 45 -18.20 13.88 -1.86
CA ALA A 45 -18.02 15.31 -1.87
C ALA A 45 -19.34 16.01 -1.52
N SER A 46 -19.22 17.21 -0.93
CA SER A 46 -20.36 18.09 -0.65
C SER A 46 -20.19 19.41 -1.35
N SER A 47 -21.31 20.12 -1.55
CA SER A 47 -21.30 21.47 -2.14
C SER A 47 -20.99 22.49 -1.07
N SER A 48 -20.18 23.49 -1.42
CA SER A 48 -19.89 24.65 -0.58
C SER A 48 -19.98 25.91 -1.40
N GLU A 49 -19.88 27.08 -0.76
CA GLU A 49 -19.87 28.37 -1.44
C GLU A 49 -18.72 28.50 -2.44
N ASN A 50 -17.63 27.77 -2.19
CA ASN A 50 -16.42 27.80 -3.02
C ASN A 50 -16.35 26.62 -4.00
N GLY A 51 -17.48 25.92 -4.24
CA GLY A 51 -17.56 24.78 -5.14
C GLY A 51 -17.67 23.45 -4.40
N LEU A 52 -17.18 22.37 -5.00
CA LEU A 52 -17.20 21.07 -4.39
C LEU A 52 -16.09 20.93 -3.36
N GLN A 53 -16.45 20.38 -2.21
CA GLN A 53 -15.51 20.04 -1.14
C GLN A 53 -15.39 18.50 -1.06
N GLU A 54 -14.18 18.00 -1.17
CA GLU A 54 -13.90 16.59 -0.98
C GLU A 54 -14.05 16.22 0.49
N ASP A 55 -14.92 15.25 0.79
CA ASP A 55 -15.15 14.78 2.15
C ASP A 55 -14.43 13.48 2.43
N LYS A 56 -14.33 12.60 1.43
CA LYS A 56 -13.69 11.30 1.53
C LYS A 56 -12.98 10.95 0.24
N ALA A 57 -11.85 10.28 0.36
CA ALA A 57 -11.07 9.79 -0.78
C ALA A 57 -11.04 8.27 -0.79
N PHE A 58 -11.13 7.69 -1.97
CA PHE A 58 -10.82 6.27 -2.18
C PHE A 58 -9.35 6.16 -2.55
N VAL A 59 -8.62 5.31 -1.85
CA VAL A 59 -7.19 5.09 -2.09
C VAL A 59 -6.90 3.63 -2.38
N ARG A 60 -5.91 3.41 -3.24
CA ARG A 60 -5.35 2.08 -3.52
C ARG A 60 -3.84 2.15 -3.47
N TYR A 61 -3.27 1.23 -2.72
CA TYR A 61 -1.81 1.08 -2.61
C TYR A 61 -1.41 -0.30 -3.13
N ARG A 62 -0.38 -0.32 -3.98
CA ARG A 62 0.24 -1.55 -4.44
C ARG A 62 1.51 -1.78 -3.65
N ILE A 63 1.72 -3.02 -3.21
CA ILE A 63 2.91 -3.43 -2.50
C ILE A 63 3.54 -4.59 -3.28
N ASP A 64 4.78 -4.40 -3.67
CA ASP A 64 5.58 -5.41 -4.37
C ASP A 64 6.65 -5.94 -3.44
N ILE A 65 6.75 -7.26 -3.38
CA ILE A 65 7.73 -7.97 -2.55
C ILE A 65 8.62 -8.80 -3.45
N TRP A 66 9.93 -8.63 -3.30
CA TRP A 66 10.91 -9.47 -3.99
C TRP A 66 11.76 -10.20 -2.95
N ASP A 67 12.00 -11.48 -3.18
CA ASP A 67 12.84 -12.30 -2.33
C ASP A 67 13.48 -13.40 -3.18
N ARG A 68 14.72 -13.75 -2.87
CA ARG A 68 15.47 -14.78 -3.63
C ARG A 68 14.90 -16.19 -3.40
N LYS A 69 14.34 -16.45 -2.22
CA LYS A 69 13.89 -17.77 -1.81
C LYS A 69 12.37 -17.89 -1.89
N SER A 70 11.66 -17.09 -1.11
CA SER A 70 10.20 -17.15 -1.02
C SER A 70 9.65 -15.82 -0.56
N THR A 71 8.51 -15.43 -1.11
CA THR A 71 7.79 -14.23 -0.68
C THR A 71 6.72 -14.53 0.36
N SER A 72 6.45 -15.80 0.65
CA SER A 72 5.30 -16.22 1.47
C SER A 72 5.34 -15.67 2.89
N ALA A 73 6.43 -15.85 3.61
CA ALA A 73 6.55 -15.37 4.98
C ALA A 73 6.47 -13.85 5.06
N THR A 74 7.13 -13.16 4.13
CA THR A 74 7.09 -11.70 4.06
C THR A 74 5.68 -11.21 3.73
N ALA A 75 4.97 -11.87 2.81
CA ALA A 75 3.60 -11.51 2.47
C ALA A 75 2.66 -11.62 3.67
N LEU A 76 2.80 -12.67 4.47
CA LEU A 76 2.01 -12.83 5.70
C LEU A 76 2.32 -11.72 6.70
N ALA A 77 3.60 -11.36 6.85
CA ALA A 77 4.02 -10.28 7.74
C ALA A 77 3.51 -8.92 7.24
N VAL A 78 3.56 -8.67 5.93
CA VAL A 78 3.02 -7.45 5.32
C VAL A 78 1.52 -7.35 5.59
N ASP A 79 0.78 -8.44 5.37
CA ASP A 79 -0.66 -8.43 5.59
C ASP A 79 -1.01 -8.13 7.04
N GLU A 80 -0.28 -8.70 7.98
CA GLU A 80 -0.47 -8.43 9.40
C GLU A 80 -0.16 -6.96 9.74
N ALA A 81 0.94 -6.43 9.21
CA ALA A 81 1.34 -5.04 9.43
C ALA A 81 0.32 -4.05 8.84
N MET A 82 -0.20 -4.35 7.65
CA MET A 82 -1.15 -3.47 6.96
C MET A 82 -2.51 -3.38 7.65
N LYS A 83 -2.86 -4.32 8.53
CA LYS A 83 -4.10 -4.23 9.31
C LYS A 83 -4.16 -2.95 10.13
N ALA A 84 -3.02 -2.47 10.62
CA ALA A 84 -2.95 -1.25 11.41
C ALA A 84 -3.28 0.02 10.60
N THR A 85 -3.23 -0.04 9.28
CA THR A 85 -3.55 1.11 8.43
C THR A 85 -5.04 1.32 8.22
N GLY A 86 -5.86 0.29 8.47
CA GLY A 86 -7.30 0.31 8.20
C GLY A 86 -7.65 -0.09 6.76
N LEU A 87 -6.66 -0.30 5.92
CA LEU A 87 -6.88 -0.74 4.53
C LEU A 87 -7.21 -2.23 4.46
N LYS A 88 -7.95 -2.60 3.43
CA LYS A 88 -8.34 -3.98 3.16
C LYS A 88 -7.54 -4.54 1.99
N ARG A 89 -7.00 -5.74 2.15
CA ARG A 89 -6.35 -6.43 1.03
C ARG A 89 -7.39 -6.83 0.00
N THR A 90 -7.21 -6.38 -1.23
CA THR A 90 -8.13 -6.67 -2.34
C THR A 90 -7.52 -7.56 -3.40
N GLU A 91 -6.18 -7.69 -3.41
CA GLU A 91 -5.48 -8.52 -4.39
C GLU A 91 -4.17 -9.02 -3.79
N CYS A 92 -3.81 -10.26 -4.14
CA CYS A 92 -2.54 -10.87 -3.74
C CYS A 92 -2.18 -11.91 -4.80
N THR A 93 -1.14 -11.66 -5.57
CA THR A 93 -0.80 -12.46 -6.76
C THR A 93 0.70 -12.63 -6.88
N ASP A 94 1.13 -13.84 -7.23
CA ASP A 94 2.51 -14.07 -7.63
C ASP A 94 2.68 -13.58 -9.07
N VAL A 95 3.77 -12.88 -9.31
CA VAL A 95 4.07 -12.26 -10.61
C VAL A 95 5.31 -12.90 -11.20
N MET A 96 5.25 -13.23 -12.50
CA MET A 96 6.44 -13.68 -13.22
C MET A 96 7.43 -12.54 -13.32
N ASP A 97 8.67 -12.80 -12.87
CA ASP A 97 9.74 -11.81 -12.92
C ASP A 97 10.88 -12.39 -13.75
N PRO A 98 11.43 -11.64 -14.71
CA PRO A 98 12.52 -12.14 -15.54
C PRO A 98 13.84 -12.27 -14.79
N SER A 99 13.94 -11.73 -13.59
CA SER A 99 15.10 -11.88 -12.72
C SER A 99 15.06 -13.22 -12.00
N VAL A 100 16.08 -13.48 -11.19
CA VAL A 100 16.12 -14.67 -10.31
C VAL A 100 15.25 -14.50 -9.06
N MET A 101 14.64 -13.33 -8.92
CA MET A 101 13.84 -13.00 -7.74
C MET A 101 12.43 -13.57 -7.83
N LYS A 102 11.91 -14.02 -6.70
CA LYS A 102 10.47 -14.29 -6.56
C LYS A 102 9.79 -12.93 -6.34
N HIS A 103 8.64 -12.73 -6.94
CA HIS A 103 7.91 -11.46 -6.90
C HIS A 103 6.44 -11.71 -6.55
N LYS A 104 5.96 -11.03 -5.53
CA LYS A 104 4.54 -11.06 -5.15
C LYS A 104 4.01 -9.62 -5.14
N GLN A 105 2.80 -9.47 -5.65
CA GLN A 105 2.13 -8.18 -5.74
C GLN A 105 0.85 -8.21 -4.92
N MET A 106 0.69 -7.25 -4.03
CA MET A 106 -0.47 -7.13 -3.15
C MET A 106 -1.09 -5.75 -3.31
N ARG A 107 -2.42 -5.68 -3.25
CA ARG A 107 -3.13 -4.39 -3.28
C ARG A 107 -4.02 -4.25 -2.08
N TYR A 108 -4.04 -3.03 -1.55
CA TYR A 108 -4.83 -2.63 -0.39
C TYR A 108 -5.63 -1.40 -0.74
N GLU A 109 -6.90 -1.40 -0.37
CA GLU A 109 -7.82 -0.32 -0.68
C GLU A 109 -8.60 0.11 0.55
N GLY A 110 -9.07 1.36 0.52
CA GLY A 110 -9.87 1.88 1.61
C GLY A 110 -10.35 3.30 1.34
N ILE A 111 -11.09 3.82 2.29
CA ILE A 111 -11.67 5.15 2.25
C ILE A 111 -11.03 5.97 3.37
N VAL A 112 -10.55 7.16 3.03
CA VAL A 112 -9.92 8.09 3.98
C VAL A 112 -10.84 9.29 4.16
N SER A 113 -11.23 9.53 5.41
CA SER A 113 -12.01 10.72 5.76
C SER A 113 -11.11 11.95 5.83
N MET A 114 -11.51 13.04 5.18
CA MET A 114 -10.74 14.29 5.19
C MET A 114 -10.68 14.90 6.59
N ASP A 115 -11.77 14.82 7.34
CA ASP A 115 -11.87 15.45 8.66
C ASP A 115 -11.15 14.68 9.74
N SER A 116 -11.47 13.39 9.87
CA SER A 116 -10.96 12.56 10.98
C SER A 116 -9.67 11.82 10.65
N GLU A 117 -9.28 11.78 9.39
CA GLU A 117 -8.18 10.96 8.89
C GLU A 117 -8.39 9.46 9.13
N GLU A 118 -9.61 9.07 9.48
CA GLU A 118 -9.98 7.68 9.65
C GLU A 118 -9.92 6.94 8.32
N VAL A 119 -9.38 5.72 8.37
CA VAL A 119 -9.27 4.83 7.20
C VAL A 119 -10.16 3.62 7.47
N TYR A 120 -11.03 3.31 6.53
CA TYR A 120 -11.96 2.20 6.70
C TYR A 120 -12.35 1.60 5.35
N TRP A 121 -13.07 0.49 5.41
CA TRP A 121 -13.62 -0.19 4.25
C TRP A 121 -15.11 -0.43 4.48
N THR A 122 -15.91 -0.16 3.46
CA THR A 122 -17.37 -0.41 3.51
C THR A 122 -17.74 -1.72 2.83
#